data_42c4d34b037f41775f76f4505bedc517
#
_entry.id   42c4d34b037f41775f76f4505bedc517
#
_cell.length_a   1.000
_cell.length_b   1.000
_cell.length_c   1.000
_cell.angle_alpha   90.00
_cell.angle_beta   90.00
_cell.angle_gamma   90.00
#
_symmetry.space_group_name_H-M   'P 1'
#
loop_
_entity.id
_entity.type
_entity.pdbx_description
1 polymer ?
#
loop_
_entity_poly.entity_id
_entity_poly.type
_entity_poly.pdbx_seq_one_letter_code
_entity_poly.pdbx_strand_id
1 'polypeptide(L)'
;MSVSLKANILEHPSIHEELTIGVVGAGQIAADTHIPSMLLLAGAKLTWIVDSDDKRARRVAKSFGVPHARMPSDLAELPKADVVLLAVPYGVRAPYYAAFSRSGTAVYVEKPFARTAEQHEKQCALYRPERLGVGFQKRCSAATRTMEDIIETGAFGSLREVSVELGRPGVSTAGRYSADLSLAGGGFLFEVGVHLIDFVLYVSHALDVEVTSGEMLLDRGFDIHTDAIARMTMKGGKRSEFKLLITNLRHT
;
A
#
# COMPACT_ATOMS: atom_id res chain seq x y z
N MET A 1 29.98 -27.65 -3.28
CA MET A 1 29.51 -26.62 -4.21
C MET A 1 29.19 -25.35 -3.41
N SER A 2 30.02 -24.32 -3.58
CA SER A 2 29.89 -23.05 -2.87
C SER A 2 28.77 -22.24 -3.54
N VAL A 3 27.65 -22.02 -2.84
CA VAL A 3 26.60 -21.11 -3.29
C VAL A 3 27.08 -19.69 -2.97
N SER A 4 27.54 -18.98 -3.99
CA SER A 4 27.85 -17.57 -3.91
C SER A 4 26.55 -16.77 -3.83
N LEU A 5 26.17 -16.36 -2.63
CA LEU A 5 25.18 -15.31 -2.44
C LEU A 5 25.78 -14.00 -2.96
N LYS A 6 25.50 -13.65 -4.21
CA LYS A 6 25.66 -12.30 -4.70
C LYS A 6 24.61 -11.44 -4.00
N ALA A 7 25.02 -10.73 -2.95
CA ALA A 7 24.28 -9.60 -2.46
C ALA A 7 24.19 -8.58 -3.62
N ASN A 8 23.06 -8.53 -4.31
CA ASN A 8 22.71 -7.40 -5.15
C ASN A 8 22.49 -6.23 -4.19
N ILE A 9 23.59 -5.56 -3.81
CA ILE A 9 23.52 -4.20 -3.32
C ILE A 9 22.98 -3.44 -4.53
N LEU A 10 21.73 -3.03 -4.45
CA LEU A 10 21.17 -2.08 -5.40
C LEU A 10 22.10 -0.88 -5.37
N GLU A 11 22.94 -0.72 -6.38
CA GLU A 11 23.63 0.53 -6.64
C GLU A 11 22.51 1.55 -6.83
N HIS A 12 22.21 2.31 -5.79
CA HIS A 12 21.36 3.47 -5.95
C HIS A 12 22.06 4.38 -6.96
N PRO A 13 21.41 4.76 -8.06
CA PRO A 13 21.97 5.74 -8.95
C PRO A 13 22.39 6.92 -8.08
N SER A 14 23.59 7.44 -8.31
CA SER A 14 24.10 8.61 -7.61
C SER A 14 23.10 9.75 -7.84
N ILE A 15 22.22 9.97 -6.87
CA ILE A 15 21.28 11.07 -6.88
C ILE A 15 22.12 12.31 -6.60
N HIS A 16 22.48 13.05 -7.65
CA HIS A 16 23.26 14.28 -7.55
C HIS A 16 22.46 15.45 -6.96
N GLU A 17 21.14 15.31 -6.88
CA GLU A 17 20.22 16.28 -6.29
C GLU A 17 19.38 15.63 -5.19
N GLU A 18 19.19 16.36 -4.09
CA GLU A 18 18.35 15.92 -2.97
C GLU A 18 16.89 15.91 -3.39
N LEU A 19 16.23 14.74 -3.38
CA LEU A 19 14.81 14.61 -3.71
C LEU A 19 13.93 15.30 -2.67
N THR A 20 13.03 16.14 -3.13
CA THR A 20 12.04 16.80 -2.26
C THR A 20 10.79 15.95 -2.09
N ILE A 21 10.33 15.82 -0.84
CA ILE A 21 9.15 15.05 -0.50
C ILE A 21 8.11 15.96 0.16
N GLY A 22 6.88 15.90 -0.34
CA GLY A 22 5.70 16.48 0.30
C GLY A 22 4.83 15.41 0.94
N VAL A 23 4.09 15.74 1.98
CA VAL A 23 3.15 14.83 2.64
C VAL A 23 1.75 15.41 2.66
N VAL A 24 0.81 14.69 2.07
CA VAL A 24 -0.63 14.96 2.15
C VAL A 24 -1.28 13.95 3.09
N GLY A 25 -1.79 14.45 4.22
CA GLY A 25 -2.34 13.64 5.30
C GLY A 25 -1.35 13.47 6.46
N ALA A 26 -1.63 14.13 7.58
CA ALA A 26 -0.85 14.07 8.82
C ALA A 26 -1.53 13.14 9.85
N GLY A 27 -2.14 12.05 9.37
CA GLY A 27 -2.75 11.01 10.18
C GLY A 27 -1.72 10.14 10.89
N GLN A 28 -2.22 9.16 11.66
CA GLN A 28 -1.38 8.27 12.47
C GLN A 28 -0.32 7.56 11.64
N ILE A 29 -0.68 6.97 10.50
CA ILE A 29 0.29 6.22 9.67
C ILE A 29 1.41 7.11 9.11
N ALA A 30 1.09 8.36 8.76
CA ALA A 30 2.09 9.32 8.33
C ALA A 30 3.03 9.68 9.49
N ALA A 31 2.48 10.00 10.66
CA ALA A 31 3.25 10.44 11.82
C ALA A 31 4.08 9.32 12.46
N ASP A 32 3.51 8.12 12.60
CA ASP A 32 4.14 7.03 13.34
C ASP A 32 5.10 6.19 12.48
N THR A 33 4.96 6.23 11.14
CA THR A 33 5.68 5.33 10.25
C THR A 33 6.40 6.08 9.12
N HIS A 34 5.66 6.78 8.26
CA HIS A 34 6.24 7.33 7.02
C HIS A 34 7.20 8.48 7.26
N ILE A 35 6.79 9.48 8.03
CA ILE A 35 7.63 10.66 8.30
C ILE A 35 8.94 10.27 8.97
N PRO A 36 8.94 9.47 10.07
CA PRO A 36 10.19 8.99 10.66
C PRO A 36 11.10 8.24 9.68
N SER A 37 10.51 7.39 8.84
CA SER A 37 11.27 6.62 7.83
C SER A 37 11.86 7.53 6.75
N MET A 38 11.11 8.53 6.28
CA MET A 38 11.57 9.49 5.27
C MET A 38 12.70 10.37 5.77
N LEU A 39 12.69 10.75 7.04
CA LEU A 39 13.77 11.54 7.64
C LEU A 39 15.10 10.78 7.76
N LEU A 40 15.08 9.46 7.62
CA LEU A 40 16.27 8.61 7.61
C LEU A 40 16.82 8.33 6.21
N LEU A 41 16.11 8.76 5.15
CA LEU A 41 16.53 8.53 3.77
C LEU A 41 17.64 9.51 3.38
N ALA A 42 18.82 8.98 3.06
CA ALA A 42 19.89 9.77 2.47
C ALA A 42 19.46 10.26 1.06
N GLY A 43 19.76 11.52 0.74
CA GLY A 43 19.41 12.12 -0.56
C GLY A 43 17.92 12.47 -0.70
N ALA A 44 17.16 12.50 0.39
CA ALA A 44 15.76 12.93 0.38
C ALA A 44 15.50 13.96 1.49
N LYS A 45 14.68 14.97 1.18
CA LYS A 45 14.30 16.03 2.10
C LYS A 45 12.77 16.16 2.18
N LEU A 46 12.26 16.08 3.37
CA LEU A 46 10.86 16.36 3.64
C LEU A 46 10.65 17.88 3.70
N THR A 47 9.90 18.40 2.72
CA THR A 47 9.80 19.85 2.50
C THR A 47 8.52 20.48 3.02
N TRP A 48 7.42 19.70 3.10
CA TRP A 48 6.16 20.19 3.65
C TRP A 48 5.22 19.07 4.05
N ILE A 49 4.34 19.39 5.00
CA ILE A 49 3.23 18.53 5.46
C ILE A 49 1.95 19.33 5.39
N VAL A 50 0.89 18.74 4.84
CA VAL A 50 -0.46 19.34 4.76
C VAL A 50 -1.52 18.32 5.18
N ASP A 51 -2.61 18.81 5.77
CA ASP A 51 -3.79 18.02 6.14
C ASP A 51 -5.04 18.90 6.07
N SER A 52 -6.22 18.33 5.86
CA SER A 52 -7.50 19.04 5.97
C SER A 52 -7.73 19.59 7.37
N ASP A 53 -7.21 18.94 8.41
CA ASP A 53 -7.10 19.46 9.76
C ASP A 53 -5.76 20.20 9.92
N ASP A 54 -5.80 21.52 9.71
CA ASP A 54 -4.62 22.40 9.81
C ASP A 54 -3.91 22.31 11.18
N LYS A 55 -4.67 22.11 12.27
CA LYS A 55 -4.09 21.96 13.62
C LYS A 55 -3.27 20.67 13.72
N ARG A 56 -3.76 19.58 13.12
CA ARG A 56 -3.05 18.31 13.07
C ARG A 56 -1.78 18.43 12.24
N ALA A 57 -1.86 19.03 11.05
CA ALA A 57 -0.70 19.25 10.20
C ALA A 57 0.39 20.06 10.91
N ARG A 58 0.04 21.18 11.57
CA ARG A 58 0.98 22.00 12.33
C ARG A 58 1.63 21.24 13.48
N ARG A 59 0.85 20.47 14.23
CA ARG A 59 1.38 19.68 15.35
C ARG A 59 2.40 18.67 14.87
N VAL A 60 2.07 17.90 13.83
CA VAL A 60 2.98 16.89 13.26
C VAL A 60 4.22 17.54 12.66
N ALA A 61 4.05 18.56 11.83
CA ALA A 61 5.16 19.30 11.24
C ALA A 61 6.13 19.82 12.30
N LYS A 62 5.60 20.43 13.39
CA LYS A 62 6.41 20.90 14.53
C LYS A 62 7.17 19.76 15.23
N SER A 63 6.53 18.59 15.41
CA SER A 63 7.16 17.47 16.10
C SER A 63 8.37 16.92 15.36
N PHE A 64 8.40 17.06 14.03
CA PHE A 64 9.48 16.57 13.17
C PHE A 64 10.38 17.66 12.61
N GLY A 65 10.16 18.93 12.97
CA GLY A 65 10.95 20.04 12.44
C GLY A 65 10.77 20.29 10.93
N VAL A 66 9.62 19.91 10.37
CA VAL A 66 9.30 20.03 8.95
C VAL A 66 8.41 21.25 8.72
N PRO A 67 8.56 21.98 7.59
CA PRO A 67 7.65 23.06 7.25
C PRO A 67 6.20 22.57 7.14
N HIS A 68 5.27 23.38 7.67
CA HIS A 68 3.84 23.20 7.51
C HIS A 68 3.34 24.00 6.30
N ALA A 69 2.46 23.39 5.49
CA ALA A 69 1.68 24.06 4.48
C ALA A 69 0.18 24.01 4.82
N ARG A 70 -0.56 25.02 4.42
CA ARG A 70 -2.01 24.97 4.49
C ARG A 70 -2.59 24.21 3.31
N MET A 71 -3.70 23.52 3.54
CA MET A 71 -4.46 22.90 2.45
C MET A 71 -5.08 24.02 1.60
N PRO A 72 -4.70 24.18 0.32
CA PRO A 72 -5.28 25.17 -0.56
C PRO A 72 -6.68 24.74 -1.03
N SER A 73 -7.45 25.68 -1.55
CA SER A 73 -8.73 25.40 -2.22
C SER A 73 -8.51 24.72 -3.57
N ASP A 74 -7.47 25.09 -4.30
CA ASP A 74 -7.01 24.41 -5.49
C ASP A 74 -5.75 23.60 -5.20
N LEU A 75 -5.80 22.30 -5.44
CA LEU A 75 -4.67 21.40 -5.20
C LEU A 75 -3.44 21.71 -6.08
N ALA A 76 -3.61 22.46 -7.16
CA ALA A 76 -2.52 22.93 -7.99
C ALA A 76 -1.61 23.97 -7.27
N GLU A 77 -2.12 24.60 -6.21
CA GLU A 77 -1.38 25.55 -5.39
C GLU A 77 -0.55 24.90 -4.27
N LEU A 78 -0.63 23.56 -4.14
CA LEU A 78 0.25 22.83 -3.21
C LEU A 78 1.72 23.12 -3.53
N PRO A 79 2.59 23.22 -2.51
CA PRO A 79 4.01 23.43 -2.76
C PRO A 79 4.57 22.32 -3.64
N LYS A 80 5.50 22.66 -4.53
CA LYS A 80 6.15 21.67 -5.39
C LYS A 80 6.98 20.68 -4.58
N ALA A 81 7.00 19.44 -5.04
CA ALA A 81 7.87 18.37 -4.56
C ALA A 81 8.10 17.38 -5.72
N ASP A 82 9.21 16.66 -5.68
CA ASP A 82 9.50 15.60 -6.66
C ASP A 82 8.61 14.39 -6.43
N VAL A 83 8.37 14.08 -5.15
CA VAL A 83 7.51 12.98 -4.71
C VAL A 83 6.53 13.47 -3.66
N VAL A 84 5.29 13.00 -3.72
CA VAL A 84 4.31 13.23 -2.66
C VAL A 84 3.87 11.90 -2.04
N LEU A 85 3.98 11.79 -0.71
CA LEU A 85 3.27 10.79 0.04
C LEU A 85 1.80 11.17 0.15
N LEU A 86 0.91 10.31 -0.35
CA LEU A 86 -0.55 10.48 -0.23
C LEU A 86 -1.10 9.52 0.84
N ALA A 87 -1.16 10.00 2.08
CA ALA A 87 -1.56 9.23 3.27
C ALA A 87 -2.92 9.68 3.82
N VAL A 88 -3.89 9.86 2.92
CA VAL A 88 -5.28 10.21 3.25
C VAL A 88 -6.21 9.02 3.01
N PRO A 89 -7.43 9.03 3.60
CA PRO A 89 -8.42 7.98 3.38
C PRO A 89 -8.69 7.73 1.89
N TYR A 90 -8.98 6.49 1.54
CA TYR A 90 -9.23 6.07 0.15
C TYR A 90 -10.24 6.96 -0.57
N GLY A 91 -11.38 7.25 0.07
CA GLY A 91 -12.50 7.96 -0.56
C GLY A 91 -12.20 9.40 -1.02
N VAL A 92 -11.10 10.02 -0.56
CA VAL A 92 -10.75 11.39 -0.92
C VAL A 92 -9.54 11.51 -1.86
N ARG A 93 -8.98 10.39 -2.36
CA ARG A 93 -7.71 10.40 -3.12
C ARG A 93 -7.83 10.85 -4.57
N ALA A 94 -8.97 10.63 -5.22
CA ALA A 94 -9.13 10.83 -6.65
C ALA A 94 -8.70 12.22 -7.16
N PRO A 95 -9.04 13.36 -6.52
CA PRO A 95 -8.60 14.68 -6.96
C PRO A 95 -7.07 14.85 -6.92
N TYR A 96 -6.41 14.24 -5.94
CA TYR A 96 -4.94 14.34 -5.78
C TYR A 96 -4.21 13.62 -6.91
N TYR A 97 -4.67 12.44 -7.33
CA TYR A 97 -4.07 11.75 -8.47
C TYR A 97 -4.09 12.63 -9.72
N ALA A 98 -5.22 13.27 -10.02
CA ALA A 98 -5.33 14.14 -11.17
C ALA A 98 -4.45 15.40 -11.05
N ALA A 99 -4.35 16.00 -9.86
CA ALA A 99 -3.53 17.19 -9.63
C ALA A 99 -2.04 16.88 -9.80
N PHE A 100 -1.55 15.82 -9.15
CA PHE A 100 -0.13 15.46 -9.19
C PHE A 100 0.30 14.88 -10.54
N SER A 101 -0.57 14.17 -11.24
CA SER A 101 -0.29 13.74 -12.61
C SER A 101 -0.06 14.93 -13.55
N ARG A 102 -0.90 15.97 -13.46
CA ARG A 102 -0.74 17.19 -14.28
C ARG A 102 0.54 17.96 -13.99
N SER A 103 0.97 17.99 -12.72
CA SER A 103 2.23 18.66 -12.32
C SER A 103 3.48 17.82 -12.61
N GLY A 104 3.33 16.55 -13.00
CA GLY A 104 4.44 15.62 -13.18
C GLY A 104 5.06 15.13 -11.88
N THR A 105 4.43 15.39 -10.74
CA THR A 105 4.88 14.95 -9.41
C THR A 105 4.68 13.44 -9.27
N ALA A 106 5.70 12.73 -8.79
CA ALA A 106 5.55 11.30 -8.46
C ALA A 106 4.72 11.13 -7.18
N VAL A 107 3.95 10.04 -7.11
CA VAL A 107 3.08 9.76 -5.97
C VAL A 107 3.43 8.41 -5.35
N TYR A 108 3.66 8.41 -4.05
CA TYR A 108 3.65 7.21 -3.23
C TYR A 108 2.38 7.22 -2.38
N VAL A 109 1.50 6.27 -2.61
CA VAL A 109 0.18 6.26 -1.96
C VAL A 109 0.05 5.10 -0.98
N GLU A 110 -0.65 5.35 0.12
CA GLU A 110 -1.06 4.30 1.05
C GLU A 110 -2.05 3.32 0.41
N LYS A 111 -1.90 2.05 0.80
CA LYS A 111 -2.90 1.03 0.45
C LYS A 111 -4.27 1.33 1.14
N PRO A 112 -5.36 0.76 0.68
CA PRO A 112 -5.54 0.13 -0.62
C PRO A 112 -5.50 1.15 -1.76
N PHE A 113 -5.06 0.73 -2.93
CA PHE A 113 -4.87 1.66 -4.07
C PHE A 113 -6.19 2.01 -4.75
N ALA A 114 -6.99 1.00 -5.07
CA ALA A 114 -8.28 1.14 -5.73
C ALA A 114 -9.29 0.12 -5.20
N ARG A 115 -10.58 0.40 -5.36
CA ARG A 115 -11.66 -0.50 -4.94
C ARG A 115 -12.06 -1.48 -6.05
N THR A 116 -11.90 -1.08 -7.30
CA THR A 116 -12.24 -1.90 -8.47
C THR A 116 -11.08 -1.92 -9.46
N ALA A 117 -11.05 -2.94 -10.32
CA ALA A 117 -10.07 -3.04 -11.40
C ALA A 117 -10.15 -1.82 -12.34
N GLU A 118 -11.34 -1.37 -12.68
CA GLU A 118 -11.55 -0.19 -13.53
C GLU A 118 -10.93 1.08 -12.90
N GLN A 119 -11.14 1.29 -11.59
CA GLN A 119 -10.53 2.42 -10.89
C GLN A 119 -9.01 2.30 -10.86
N HIS A 120 -8.49 1.09 -10.66
CA HIS A 120 -7.05 0.80 -10.67
C HIS A 120 -6.45 1.19 -12.02
N GLU A 121 -6.99 0.67 -13.11
CA GLU A 121 -6.54 0.95 -14.48
C GLU A 121 -6.60 2.44 -14.79
N LYS A 122 -7.71 3.10 -14.46
CA LYS A 122 -7.90 4.54 -14.66
C LYS A 122 -6.87 5.38 -13.91
N GLN A 123 -6.52 5.01 -12.68
CA GLN A 123 -5.53 5.71 -11.89
C GLN A 123 -4.11 5.44 -12.40
N CYS A 124 -3.78 4.19 -12.75
CA CYS A 124 -2.49 3.85 -13.35
C CYS A 124 -2.25 4.56 -14.67
N ALA A 125 -3.29 4.71 -15.51
CA ALA A 125 -3.19 5.40 -16.78
C ALA A 125 -2.83 6.90 -16.68
N LEU A 126 -2.96 7.51 -15.49
CA LEU A 126 -2.54 8.88 -15.24
C LEU A 126 -1.02 9.04 -15.10
N TYR A 127 -0.29 7.96 -14.86
CA TYR A 127 1.13 8.01 -14.50
C TYR A 127 1.96 7.08 -15.37
N ARG A 128 3.23 7.42 -15.53
CA ARG A 128 4.23 6.42 -15.91
C ARG A 128 4.48 5.49 -14.73
N PRO A 129 4.78 4.20 -14.94
CA PRO A 129 4.97 3.23 -13.85
C PRO A 129 5.98 3.67 -12.78
N GLU A 130 7.07 4.33 -13.19
CA GLU A 130 8.13 4.82 -12.29
C GLU A 130 7.71 6.04 -11.45
N ARG A 131 6.54 6.64 -11.72
CA ARG A 131 6.00 7.80 -11.02
C ARG A 131 4.87 7.48 -10.05
N LEU A 132 4.53 6.21 -9.88
CA LEU A 132 3.44 5.78 -9.02
C LEU A 132 3.86 4.56 -8.20
N GLY A 133 3.93 4.72 -6.89
CA GLY A 133 4.22 3.66 -5.93
C GLY A 133 3.07 3.44 -4.96
N VAL A 134 2.87 2.20 -4.51
CA VAL A 134 1.85 1.84 -3.51
C VAL A 134 2.51 1.21 -2.29
N GLY A 135 2.02 1.57 -1.10
CA GLY A 135 2.58 1.17 0.20
C GLY A 135 2.35 -0.30 0.57
N PHE A 136 2.87 -1.23 -0.20
CA PHE A 136 2.88 -2.66 0.12
C PHE A 136 4.20 -3.06 0.82
N GLN A 137 4.39 -2.59 2.04
CA GLN A 137 5.63 -2.74 2.80
C GLN A 137 6.06 -4.19 3.05
N LYS A 138 5.13 -5.16 3.02
CA LYS A 138 5.48 -6.59 3.18
C LYS A 138 6.46 -7.07 2.12
N ARG A 139 6.42 -6.54 0.90
CA ARG A 139 7.37 -6.85 -0.18
C ARG A 139 8.83 -6.52 0.18
N CYS A 140 9.04 -5.57 1.10
CA CYS A 140 10.37 -5.11 1.50
C CYS A 140 10.99 -5.96 2.61
N SER A 141 10.26 -6.89 3.24
CA SER A 141 10.80 -7.70 4.33
C SER A 141 11.78 -8.76 3.82
N ALA A 142 12.84 -9.03 4.57
CA ALA A 142 13.81 -10.08 4.23
C ALA A 142 13.14 -11.46 4.12
N ALA A 143 12.21 -11.77 5.02
CA ALA A 143 11.46 -13.02 4.99
C ALA A 143 10.66 -13.20 3.69
N THR A 144 9.99 -12.13 3.22
CA THR A 144 9.24 -12.15 1.96
C THR A 144 10.16 -12.39 0.77
N ARG A 145 11.29 -11.71 0.71
CA ARG A 145 12.28 -11.87 -0.37
C ARG A 145 12.89 -13.28 -0.38
N THR A 146 13.21 -13.81 0.81
CA THR A 146 13.70 -15.18 0.92
C THR A 146 12.66 -16.19 0.44
N MET A 147 11.38 -15.98 0.78
CA MET A 147 10.29 -16.85 0.30
C MET A 147 10.12 -16.76 -1.21
N GLU A 148 10.18 -15.56 -1.77
CA GLU A 148 10.16 -15.32 -3.21
C GLU A 148 11.30 -16.07 -3.90
N ASP A 149 12.54 -15.92 -3.43
CA ASP A 149 13.73 -16.63 -3.97
C ASP A 149 13.57 -18.16 -3.93
N ILE A 150 13.05 -18.70 -2.82
CA ILE A 150 12.80 -20.14 -2.67
C ILE A 150 11.79 -20.65 -3.69
N ILE A 151 10.70 -19.90 -3.90
CA ILE A 151 9.65 -20.26 -4.85
C ILE A 151 10.15 -20.12 -6.29
N GLU A 152 10.84 -19.03 -6.62
CA GLU A 152 11.35 -18.77 -7.96
C GLU A 152 12.40 -19.78 -8.39
N THR A 153 13.34 -20.10 -7.50
CA THR A 153 14.39 -21.10 -7.77
C THR A 153 13.86 -22.53 -7.82
N GLY A 154 12.66 -22.76 -7.27
CA GLY A 154 12.09 -24.11 -7.16
C GLY A 154 12.89 -25.05 -6.25
N ALA A 155 13.58 -24.49 -5.24
CA ALA A 155 14.46 -25.25 -4.33
C ALA A 155 13.76 -26.43 -3.64
N PHE A 156 12.44 -26.31 -3.40
CA PHE A 156 11.60 -27.37 -2.85
C PHE A 156 10.54 -27.90 -3.83
N GLY A 157 10.72 -27.65 -5.11
CA GLY A 157 9.78 -28.01 -6.17
C GLY A 157 8.80 -26.88 -6.51
N SER A 158 7.70 -27.25 -7.19
CA SER A 158 6.70 -26.25 -7.60
C SER A 158 5.75 -25.93 -6.45
N LEU A 159 5.42 -24.65 -6.30
CA LEU A 159 4.38 -24.21 -5.39
C LEU A 159 3.04 -24.88 -5.76
N ARG A 160 2.39 -25.51 -4.80
CA ARG A 160 1.10 -26.20 -4.99
C ARG A 160 -0.05 -25.47 -4.36
N GLU A 161 0.15 -24.97 -3.15
CA GLU A 161 -0.86 -24.29 -2.35
C GLU A 161 -0.22 -23.20 -1.50
N VAL A 162 -0.94 -22.10 -1.32
CA VAL A 162 -0.67 -21.09 -0.31
C VAL A 162 -1.94 -20.88 0.50
N SER A 163 -1.83 -21.00 1.83
CA SER A 163 -2.93 -20.67 2.75
C SER A 163 -2.50 -19.51 3.62
N VAL A 164 -3.35 -18.49 3.70
CA VAL A 164 -3.16 -17.35 4.60
C VAL A 164 -4.40 -17.13 5.44
N GLU A 165 -4.20 -16.98 6.74
CA GLU A 165 -5.24 -16.74 7.71
C GLU A 165 -4.90 -15.52 8.54
N LEU A 166 -5.89 -14.65 8.77
CA LEU A 166 -5.75 -13.50 9.64
C LEU A 166 -7.07 -13.25 10.39
N GLY A 167 -6.99 -13.28 11.70
CA GLY A 167 -8.07 -12.88 12.58
C GLY A 167 -7.67 -11.72 13.49
N ARG A 168 -8.54 -10.71 13.60
CA ARG A 168 -8.44 -9.63 14.60
C ARG A 168 -9.78 -9.40 15.27
N PRO A 169 -10.20 -10.28 16.18
CA PRO A 169 -11.50 -10.19 16.82
C PRO A 169 -11.69 -8.86 17.55
N GLY A 170 -12.83 -8.21 17.29
CA GLY A 170 -13.30 -7.07 18.08
C GLY A 170 -12.49 -5.77 17.93
N VAL A 171 -11.78 -5.57 16.82
CA VAL A 171 -11.19 -4.26 16.51
C VAL A 171 -12.31 -3.26 16.26
N SER A 172 -12.45 -2.29 17.17
CA SER A 172 -13.43 -1.21 17.02
C SER A 172 -12.89 -0.17 16.03
N THR A 173 -13.71 0.16 15.03
CA THR A 173 -13.48 1.28 14.10
C THR A 173 -14.16 2.56 14.57
N ALA A 174 -14.84 2.55 15.73
CA ALA A 174 -15.59 3.69 16.22
C ALA A 174 -14.72 4.95 16.33
N GLY A 175 -15.22 6.04 15.79
CA GLY A 175 -14.54 7.36 15.81
C GLY A 175 -13.37 7.50 14.82
N ARG A 176 -13.10 6.51 13.96
CA ARG A 176 -12.09 6.57 12.91
C ARG A 176 -12.75 6.76 11.54
N TYR A 177 -11.98 7.22 10.53
CA TYR A 177 -12.43 7.27 9.14
C TYR A 177 -12.87 5.88 8.61
N SER A 178 -12.32 4.81 9.18
CA SER A 178 -12.70 3.43 8.87
C SER A 178 -14.11 3.04 9.31
N ALA A 179 -14.81 3.90 10.06
CA ALA A 179 -16.23 3.73 10.36
C ALA A 179 -17.16 4.31 9.30
N ASP A 180 -16.63 5.08 8.36
CA ASP A 180 -17.34 5.66 7.21
C ASP A 180 -16.94 4.91 5.93
N LEU A 181 -17.86 4.14 5.37
CA LEU A 181 -17.63 3.31 4.18
C LEU A 181 -17.21 4.15 2.97
N SER A 182 -17.68 5.38 2.86
CA SER A 182 -17.32 6.28 1.75
C SER A 182 -15.85 6.71 1.80
N LEU A 183 -15.30 6.83 3.00
CA LEU A 183 -13.89 7.18 3.25
C LEU A 183 -12.99 5.94 3.25
N ALA A 184 -13.45 4.86 3.89
CA ALA A 184 -12.68 3.63 4.02
C ALA A 184 -12.62 2.82 2.72
N GLY A 185 -13.73 2.78 1.97
CA GLY A 185 -13.86 2.02 0.72
C GLY A 185 -14.23 0.55 0.89
N GLY A 186 -14.05 -0.04 2.06
CA GLY A 186 -14.35 -1.44 2.39
C GLY A 186 -14.10 -1.73 3.85
N GLY A 187 -14.18 -3.01 4.23
CA GLY A 187 -13.98 -3.49 5.58
C GLY A 187 -12.61 -4.14 5.80
N PHE A 188 -12.60 -5.28 6.48
CA PHE A 188 -11.38 -5.89 7.00
C PHE A 188 -10.52 -6.51 5.90
N LEU A 189 -11.13 -7.12 4.87
CA LEU A 189 -10.43 -7.60 3.69
C LEU A 189 -9.74 -6.44 2.97
N PHE A 190 -10.48 -5.35 2.73
CA PHE A 190 -9.99 -4.17 2.01
C PHE A 190 -8.91 -3.42 2.78
N GLU A 191 -9.04 -3.30 4.13
CA GLU A 191 -8.05 -2.60 4.95
C GLU A 191 -6.80 -3.43 5.23
N VAL A 192 -6.96 -4.71 5.55
CA VAL A 192 -5.87 -5.57 6.03
C VAL A 192 -5.58 -6.71 5.07
N GLY A 193 -6.62 -7.36 4.55
CA GLY A 193 -6.47 -8.52 3.67
C GLY A 193 -5.74 -8.21 2.38
N VAL A 194 -5.85 -6.99 1.87
CA VAL A 194 -5.11 -6.54 0.69
C VAL A 194 -3.59 -6.74 0.83
N HIS A 195 -3.03 -6.65 2.03
CA HIS A 195 -1.61 -6.93 2.28
C HIS A 195 -1.26 -8.40 2.13
N LEU A 196 -2.17 -9.31 2.45
CA LEU A 196 -1.95 -10.74 2.33
C LEU A 196 -2.14 -11.22 0.90
N ILE A 197 -3.13 -10.66 0.21
CA ILE A 197 -3.33 -10.90 -1.22
C ILE A 197 -2.08 -10.44 -1.98
N ASP A 198 -1.66 -9.20 -1.76
CA ASP A 198 -0.47 -8.65 -2.38
C ASP A 198 0.79 -9.50 -2.10
N PHE A 199 0.98 -9.92 -0.85
CA PHE A 199 2.09 -10.78 -0.46
C PHE A 199 2.09 -12.10 -1.25
N VAL A 200 0.94 -12.78 -1.34
CA VAL A 200 0.83 -14.06 -2.06
C VAL A 200 1.11 -13.87 -3.54
N LEU A 201 0.53 -12.84 -4.17
CA LEU A 201 0.76 -12.53 -5.57
C LEU A 201 2.23 -12.20 -5.87
N TYR A 202 2.86 -11.46 -4.95
CA TYR A 202 4.25 -11.07 -5.06
C TYR A 202 5.19 -12.29 -5.02
N VAL A 203 5.10 -13.13 -3.98
CA VAL A 203 6.01 -14.27 -3.81
C VAL A 203 5.76 -15.40 -4.82
N SER A 204 4.55 -15.52 -5.34
CA SER A 204 4.20 -16.55 -6.32
C SER A 204 4.44 -16.13 -7.77
N HIS A 205 4.66 -14.84 -8.03
CA HIS A 205 4.66 -14.25 -9.37
C HIS A 205 3.43 -14.67 -10.19
N ALA A 206 2.25 -14.69 -9.55
CA ALA A 206 1.01 -15.04 -10.20
C ALA A 206 0.67 -14.03 -11.31
N LEU A 207 0.38 -14.54 -12.50
CA LEU A 207 0.02 -13.76 -13.67
C LEU A 207 -1.50 -13.59 -13.80
N ASP A 208 -2.24 -14.54 -13.24
CA ASP A 208 -3.70 -14.55 -13.24
C ASP A 208 -4.23 -15.23 -11.98
N VAL A 209 -5.39 -14.78 -11.49
CA VAL A 209 -6.06 -15.30 -10.31
C VAL A 209 -7.56 -15.39 -10.56
N GLU A 210 -8.09 -16.58 -10.48
CA GLU A 210 -9.52 -16.88 -10.61
C GLU A 210 -10.08 -17.32 -9.24
N VAL A 211 -11.01 -16.55 -8.67
CA VAL A 211 -11.73 -16.99 -7.47
C VAL A 211 -12.68 -18.13 -7.86
N THR A 212 -12.46 -19.30 -7.27
CA THR A 212 -13.23 -20.53 -7.59
C THR A 212 -14.38 -20.77 -6.63
N SER A 213 -14.25 -20.32 -5.39
CA SER A 213 -15.32 -20.31 -4.40
C SER A 213 -15.02 -19.27 -3.30
N GLY A 214 -16.03 -18.86 -2.58
CA GLY A 214 -15.84 -18.01 -1.42
C GLY A 214 -17.17 -17.51 -0.84
N GLU A 215 -17.07 -17.07 0.40
CA GLU A 215 -18.14 -16.38 1.11
C GLU A 215 -17.62 -15.10 1.73
N MET A 216 -18.51 -14.12 1.87
CA MET A 216 -18.22 -12.87 2.52
C MET A 216 -19.41 -12.45 3.38
N LEU A 217 -19.15 -12.18 4.65
CA LEU A 217 -20.15 -11.60 5.53
C LEU A 217 -19.93 -10.09 5.64
N LEU A 218 -21.04 -9.36 5.56
CA LEU A 218 -21.03 -7.91 5.65
C LEU A 218 -21.80 -7.45 6.90
N ASP A 219 -21.24 -6.47 7.61
CA ASP A 219 -21.97 -5.66 8.60
C ASP A 219 -22.00 -4.21 8.12
N ARG A 220 -23.20 -3.68 7.90
CA ARG A 220 -23.42 -2.31 7.39
C ARG A 220 -22.58 -1.94 6.15
N GLY A 221 -22.35 -2.91 5.27
CA GLY A 221 -21.58 -2.74 4.05
C GLY A 221 -20.06 -2.92 4.19
N PHE A 222 -19.56 -3.13 5.39
CA PHE A 222 -18.16 -3.51 5.64
C PHE A 222 -18.02 -5.03 5.63
N ASP A 223 -17.02 -5.52 4.93
CA ASP A 223 -16.64 -6.93 5.04
C ASP A 223 -16.03 -7.20 6.42
N ILE A 224 -16.59 -8.17 7.13
CA ILE A 224 -16.15 -8.58 8.47
C ILE A 224 -15.60 -10.00 8.53
N HIS A 225 -15.91 -10.79 7.52
CA HIS A 225 -15.39 -12.13 7.32
C HIS A 225 -15.32 -12.43 5.83
N THR A 226 -14.24 -13.02 5.39
CA THR A 226 -14.03 -13.48 4.02
C THR A 226 -13.29 -14.79 4.05
N ASP A 227 -13.89 -15.84 3.49
CA ASP A 227 -13.26 -17.11 3.20
C ASP A 227 -13.32 -17.33 1.69
N ALA A 228 -12.19 -17.56 1.06
CA ALA A 228 -12.12 -17.68 -0.39
C ALA A 228 -11.04 -18.65 -0.83
N ILE A 229 -11.33 -19.37 -1.92
CA ILE A 229 -10.39 -20.23 -2.62
C ILE A 229 -10.22 -19.66 -4.03
N ALA A 230 -8.99 -19.51 -4.45
CA ALA A 230 -8.66 -19.05 -5.79
C ALA A 230 -7.64 -19.96 -6.45
N ARG A 231 -7.68 -20.02 -7.75
CA ARG A 231 -6.67 -20.67 -8.61
C ARG A 231 -5.73 -19.60 -9.14
N MET A 232 -4.44 -19.76 -8.89
CA MET A 232 -3.40 -18.90 -9.42
C MET A 232 -2.75 -19.57 -10.65
N THR A 233 -2.50 -18.80 -11.69
CA THR A 233 -1.69 -19.20 -12.83
C THR A 233 -0.38 -18.44 -12.82
N MET A 234 0.72 -19.17 -12.73
CA MET A 234 2.08 -18.63 -12.67
C MET A 234 2.78 -18.73 -14.03
N LYS A 235 3.96 -18.12 -14.14
CA LYS A 235 4.81 -18.19 -15.34
C LYS A 235 5.01 -19.65 -15.80
N GLY A 236 4.87 -19.90 -17.10
CA GLY A 236 4.97 -21.25 -17.67
C GLY A 236 3.68 -22.08 -17.55
N GLY A 237 2.54 -21.47 -17.20
CA GLY A 237 1.25 -22.16 -17.10
C GLY A 237 1.09 -23.07 -15.88
N LYS A 238 2.03 -23.01 -14.93
CA LYS A 238 1.91 -23.74 -13.66
C LYS A 238 0.73 -23.19 -12.86
N ARG A 239 -0.02 -24.08 -12.22
CA ARG A 239 -1.19 -23.73 -11.41
C ARG A 239 -0.96 -24.05 -9.94
N SER A 240 -1.51 -23.23 -9.07
CA SER A 240 -1.45 -23.34 -7.62
C SER A 240 -2.78 -22.91 -7.01
N GLU A 241 -3.08 -23.41 -5.83
CA GLU A 241 -4.26 -22.99 -5.08
C GLU A 241 -3.90 -21.92 -4.06
N PHE A 242 -4.78 -20.94 -3.90
CA PHE A 242 -4.67 -19.89 -2.89
C PHE A 242 -5.91 -19.91 -2.01
N LYS A 243 -5.71 -20.14 -0.72
CA LYS A 243 -6.76 -20.12 0.31
C LYS A 243 -6.58 -18.88 1.18
N LEU A 244 -7.65 -18.12 1.34
CA LEU A 244 -7.68 -16.88 2.08
C LEU A 244 -8.78 -16.92 3.13
N LEU A 245 -8.40 -16.83 4.42
CA LEU A 245 -9.34 -16.60 5.51
C LEU A 245 -9.01 -15.32 6.24
N ILE A 246 -9.91 -14.36 6.19
CA ILE A 246 -9.77 -13.06 6.87
C ILE A 246 -11.02 -12.79 7.69
N THR A 247 -10.87 -12.58 8.99
CA THR A 247 -12.02 -12.42 9.86
C THR A 247 -11.79 -11.39 10.97
N ASN A 248 -12.83 -10.61 11.24
CA ASN A 248 -12.94 -9.73 12.40
C ASN A 248 -13.94 -10.29 13.45
N LEU A 249 -14.50 -11.47 13.18
CA LEU A 249 -15.43 -12.13 14.10
C LEU A 249 -14.69 -12.64 15.33
N ARG A 250 -15.34 -12.53 16.50
CA ARG A 250 -14.89 -13.24 17.69
C ARG A 250 -15.25 -14.71 17.52
N HIS A 251 -14.31 -15.60 17.74
CA HIS A 251 -14.65 -16.99 17.96
C HIS A 251 -15.47 -17.04 19.26
N THR A 252 -16.74 -17.40 19.16
CA THR A 252 -17.61 -17.71 20.28
C THR A 252 -17.30 -19.10 20.81
#